data_1ed6c67ebe0b1d89f1af386d0f4dece9
#
_entry.id   1ed6c67ebe0b1d89f1af386d0f4dece9
#
_cell.length_a   1.000
_cell.length_b   1.000
_cell.length_c   1.000
_cell.angle_alpha   90.00
_cell.angle_beta   90.00
_cell.angle_gamma   90.00
#
_symmetry.space_group_name_H-M   'P 1'
#
loop_
_entity.id
_entity.type
_entity.pdbx_description
1 polymer ?
#
loop_
_entity_poly.entity_id
_entity_poly.type
_entity_poly.pdbx_seq_one_letter_code
_entity_poly.pdbx_strand_id
1 'polypeptide(L)'
;MKDSDNMIAKDEALRQIRLGLRRAAFLYHFFAKTLTDELGESQGRDLIRKAIDAYGEHIGREARRRADERGLSPTPENFESDLPTLAWEMERVVVDGEERVRVQQRPLAEEWLALGEPGKGRLYCFVDQAKMQGFNPDYEYVHTRNVLDGDPYCELVVRPVKRKVPESAS
;
A
#
# COMPACT_ATOMS: atom_id res chain seq x y z
N MET A 1 21.63 -31.97 16.47
CA MET A 1 21.26 -32.28 15.06
C MET A 1 19.75 -32.40 14.98
N LYS A 2 19.00 -31.27 15.05
CA LYS A 2 17.51 -31.28 14.96
C LYS A 2 16.91 -29.94 14.44
N ASP A 3 17.72 -29.02 13.91
CA ASP A 3 17.19 -27.69 13.43
C ASP A 3 17.01 -27.57 11.92
N SER A 4 17.41 -28.56 11.11
CA SER A 4 17.27 -28.49 9.65
C SER A 4 15.88 -28.89 9.12
N ASP A 5 15.04 -29.54 9.95
CA ASP A 5 13.73 -30.05 9.52
C ASP A 5 12.59 -29.01 9.53
N ASN A 6 12.86 -27.78 9.97
CA ASN A 6 11.84 -26.72 10.08
C ASN A 6 12.04 -25.56 9.06
N MET A 7 12.95 -25.69 8.11
CA MET A 7 13.20 -24.63 7.11
C MET A 7 12.41 -24.91 5.83
N ILE A 8 11.57 -23.94 5.45
CA ILE A 8 10.89 -23.94 4.14
C ILE A 8 11.88 -23.40 3.11
N ALA A 9 11.98 -24.07 1.94
CA ALA A 9 12.75 -23.55 0.81
C ALA A 9 12.21 -22.18 0.38
N LYS A 10 13.09 -21.25 0.02
CA LYS A 10 12.71 -19.87 -0.36
C LYS A 10 11.65 -19.84 -1.45
N ASP A 11 11.77 -20.69 -2.46
CA ASP A 11 10.83 -20.75 -3.59
C ASP A 11 9.44 -21.23 -3.13
N GLU A 12 9.38 -22.17 -2.22
CA GLU A 12 8.13 -22.62 -1.63
C GLU A 12 7.50 -21.53 -0.75
N ALA A 13 8.28 -20.84 0.08
CA ALA A 13 7.81 -19.71 0.85
C ALA A 13 7.24 -18.60 -0.07
N LEU A 14 7.94 -18.27 -1.13
CA LEU A 14 7.48 -17.28 -2.14
C LEU A 14 6.18 -17.74 -2.80
N ARG A 15 6.08 -19.01 -3.17
CA ARG A 15 4.86 -19.59 -3.76
C ARG A 15 3.66 -19.46 -2.82
N GLN A 16 3.82 -19.74 -1.53
CA GLN A 16 2.75 -19.64 -0.53
C GLN A 16 2.33 -18.20 -0.31
N ILE A 17 3.28 -17.28 -0.22
CA ILE A 17 3.01 -15.83 -0.09
C ILE A 17 2.22 -15.34 -1.31
N ARG A 18 2.64 -15.66 -2.53
CA ARG A 18 1.93 -15.26 -3.76
C ARG A 18 0.52 -15.82 -3.81
N LEU A 19 0.31 -17.06 -3.38
CA LEU A 19 -1.03 -17.66 -3.29
C LEU A 19 -1.92 -16.88 -2.31
N GLY A 20 -1.39 -16.50 -1.15
CA GLY A 20 -2.11 -15.67 -0.17
C GLY A 20 -2.47 -14.30 -0.74
N LEU A 21 -1.52 -13.62 -1.38
CA LEU A 21 -1.73 -12.31 -2.01
C LEU A 21 -2.75 -12.37 -3.15
N ARG A 22 -2.70 -13.42 -3.99
CA ARG A 22 -3.70 -13.65 -5.04
C ARG A 22 -5.11 -13.82 -4.47
N ARG A 23 -5.26 -14.58 -3.40
CA ARG A 23 -6.55 -14.75 -2.72
C ARG A 23 -7.08 -13.42 -2.16
N ALA A 24 -6.20 -12.61 -1.56
CA ALA A 24 -6.55 -11.28 -1.06
C ALA A 24 -6.95 -10.34 -2.21
N ALA A 25 -6.22 -10.37 -3.34
CA ALA A 25 -6.55 -9.58 -4.53
C ALA A 25 -7.94 -9.93 -5.08
N PHE A 26 -8.26 -11.22 -5.18
CA PHE A 26 -9.57 -11.69 -5.64
C PHE A 26 -10.68 -11.32 -4.67
N LEU A 27 -10.47 -11.55 -3.37
CA LEU A 27 -11.46 -11.21 -2.35
C LEU A 27 -11.82 -9.72 -2.43
N TYR A 28 -10.79 -8.86 -2.43
CA TYR A 28 -10.99 -7.42 -2.60
C TYR A 28 -11.73 -7.07 -3.89
N HIS A 29 -11.28 -7.65 -5.02
CA HIS A 29 -11.89 -7.37 -6.33
C HIS A 29 -13.38 -7.68 -6.35
N PHE A 30 -13.79 -8.87 -5.88
CA PHE A 30 -15.18 -9.27 -5.89
C PHE A 30 -16.03 -8.45 -4.92
N PHE A 31 -15.52 -8.06 -3.75
CA PHE A 31 -16.19 -7.10 -2.88
C PHE A 31 -16.36 -5.73 -3.55
N ALA A 32 -15.30 -5.20 -4.15
CA ALA A 32 -15.35 -3.91 -4.84
C ALA A 32 -16.33 -3.94 -6.02
N LYS A 33 -16.27 -5.03 -6.82
CA LYS A 33 -17.20 -5.23 -7.93
C LYS A 33 -18.65 -5.27 -7.46
N THR A 34 -18.96 -6.08 -6.46
CA THR A 34 -20.33 -6.19 -5.92
C THR A 34 -20.84 -4.84 -5.44
N LEU A 35 -20.01 -4.06 -4.70
CA LEU A 35 -20.42 -2.74 -4.22
C LEU A 35 -20.71 -1.77 -5.37
N THR A 36 -19.92 -1.78 -6.44
CA THR A 36 -20.17 -0.90 -7.60
C THR A 36 -21.36 -1.38 -8.42
N ASP A 37 -21.58 -2.69 -8.58
CA ASP A 37 -22.71 -3.25 -9.32
C ASP A 37 -24.04 -2.96 -8.60
N GLU A 38 -24.10 -3.09 -7.27
CA GLU A 38 -25.33 -2.92 -6.48
C GLU A 38 -25.67 -1.44 -6.19
N LEU A 39 -24.65 -0.59 -5.97
CA LEU A 39 -24.85 0.80 -5.53
C LEU A 39 -24.56 1.84 -6.62
N GLY A 40 -24.11 1.39 -7.80
CA GLY A 40 -23.60 2.24 -8.86
C GLY A 40 -22.16 2.73 -8.59
N GLU A 41 -21.48 3.16 -9.66
CA GLU A 41 -20.05 3.50 -9.62
C GLU A 41 -19.72 4.57 -8.56
N SER A 42 -20.48 5.64 -8.46
CA SER A 42 -20.16 6.72 -7.53
C SER A 42 -20.22 6.27 -6.07
N GLN A 43 -21.37 5.76 -5.65
CA GLN A 43 -21.57 5.37 -4.25
C GLN A 43 -20.73 4.14 -3.87
N GLY A 44 -20.60 3.17 -4.79
CA GLY A 44 -19.75 2.00 -4.58
C GLY A 44 -18.31 2.38 -4.36
N ARG A 45 -17.73 3.26 -5.21
CA ARG A 45 -16.36 3.75 -5.07
C ARG A 45 -16.13 4.52 -3.76
N ASP A 46 -17.08 5.34 -3.34
CA ASP A 46 -16.99 6.09 -2.08
C ASP A 46 -16.93 5.14 -0.87
N LEU A 47 -17.75 4.09 -0.85
CA LEU A 47 -17.73 3.09 0.20
C LEU A 47 -16.45 2.25 0.20
N ILE A 48 -15.98 1.84 -0.98
CA ILE A 48 -14.70 1.15 -1.13
C ILE A 48 -13.57 2.02 -0.58
N ARG A 49 -13.52 3.30 -1.01
CA ARG A 49 -12.50 4.24 -0.54
C ARG A 49 -12.53 4.38 0.99
N LYS A 50 -13.69 4.57 1.57
CA LYS A 50 -13.87 4.67 3.03
C LYS A 50 -13.39 3.43 3.76
N ALA A 51 -13.65 2.23 3.22
CA ALA A 51 -13.19 0.98 3.80
C ALA A 51 -11.66 0.84 3.72
N ILE A 52 -11.06 1.21 2.59
CA ILE A 52 -9.60 1.16 2.38
C ILE A 52 -8.89 2.19 3.27
N ASP A 53 -9.44 3.39 3.41
CA ASP A 53 -8.88 4.41 4.31
C ASP A 53 -8.89 3.90 5.76
N ALA A 54 -10.02 3.36 6.24
CA ALA A 54 -10.12 2.79 7.59
C ALA A 54 -9.15 1.62 7.83
N TYR A 55 -8.99 0.74 6.83
CA TYR A 55 -8.04 -0.37 6.86
C TYR A 55 -6.59 0.12 6.91
N GLY A 56 -6.21 1.04 6.02
CA GLY A 56 -4.87 1.60 5.98
C GLY A 56 -4.52 2.35 7.27
N GLU A 57 -5.42 3.19 7.78
CA GLU A 57 -5.22 3.88 9.05
C GLU A 57 -5.03 2.92 10.23
N HIS A 58 -5.77 1.80 10.25
CA HIS A 58 -5.58 0.77 11.28
C HIS A 58 -4.14 0.23 11.26
N ILE A 59 -3.64 -0.15 10.07
CA ILE A 59 -2.26 -0.63 9.89
C ILE A 59 -1.25 0.44 10.31
N GLY A 60 -1.48 1.70 9.92
CA GLY A 60 -0.63 2.82 10.28
C GLY A 60 -0.55 3.04 11.79
N ARG A 61 -1.67 3.00 12.50
CA ARG A 61 -1.72 3.08 13.97
C ARG A 61 -0.98 1.93 14.64
N GLU A 62 -1.09 0.71 14.11
CA GLU A 62 -0.32 -0.44 14.62
C GLU A 62 1.20 -0.25 14.42
N ALA A 63 1.62 0.25 13.25
CA ALA A 63 3.01 0.56 12.99
C ALA A 63 3.51 1.68 13.93
N ARG A 64 2.69 2.71 14.19
CA ARG A 64 2.97 3.77 15.14
C ARG A 64 3.18 3.22 16.55
N ARG A 65 2.27 2.37 17.03
CA ARG A 65 2.38 1.74 18.35
C ARG A 65 3.68 0.95 18.48
N ARG A 66 4.07 0.17 17.45
CA ARG A 66 5.36 -0.57 17.47
C ARG A 66 6.58 0.35 17.52
N ALA A 67 6.54 1.49 16.81
CA ALA A 67 7.61 2.48 16.88
C ALA A 67 7.71 3.11 18.29
N ASP A 68 6.57 3.51 18.86
CA ASP A 68 6.51 4.09 20.20
C ASP A 68 7.00 3.12 21.29
N GLU A 69 6.63 1.82 21.23
CA GLU A 69 7.11 0.77 22.14
C GLU A 69 8.63 0.56 22.07
N ARG A 70 9.26 0.87 20.93
CA ARG A 70 10.72 0.82 20.73
C ARG A 70 11.43 2.14 21.02
N GLY A 71 10.68 3.17 21.42
CA GLY A 71 11.23 4.52 21.67
C GLY A 71 11.68 5.24 20.40
N LEU A 72 11.11 4.89 19.24
CA LEU A 72 11.45 5.48 17.95
C LEU A 72 10.50 6.64 17.61
N SER A 73 11.04 7.71 17.06
CA SER A 73 10.23 8.81 16.51
C SER A 73 9.40 8.32 15.32
N PRO A 74 8.16 8.81 15.11
CA PRO A 74 7.32 8.38 14.00
C PRO A 74 7.69 9.08 12.69
N THR A 75 8.93 8.94 12.27
CA THR A 75 9.42 9.42 10.98
C THR A 75 9.30 8.32 9.93
N PRO A 76 9.23 8.65 8.63
CA PRO A 76 9.07 7.66 7.57
C PRO A 76 10.08 6.51 7.60
N GLU A 77 11.30 6.77 8.07
CA GLU A 77 12.38 5.77 8.19
C GLU A 77 12.05 4.68 9.21
N ASN A 78 11.20 5.01 10.19
CA ASN A 78 10.79 4.11 11.29
C ASN A 78 9.42 3.45 11.01
N PHE A 79 8.86 3.66 9.82
CA PHE A 79 7.65 2.96 9.41
C PHE A 79 7.97 1.50 9.05
N GLU A 80 7.51 0.58 9.88
CA GLU A 80 7.60 -0.85 9.59
C GLU A 80 6.48 -1.29 8.65
N SER A 81 6.87 -1.74 7.45
CA SER A 81 5.92 -2.29 6.49
C SER A 81 5.26 -3.56 7.01
N ASP A 82 3.97 -3.70 6.72
CA ASP A 82 3.18 -4.92 6.94
C ASP A 82 3.25 -5.92 5.77
N LEU A 83 3.99 -5.57 4.71
CA LEU A 83 4.06 -6.37 3.49
C LEU A 83 5.10 -7.50 3.62
N PRO A 84 4.80 -8.69 3.11
CA PRO A 84 5.77 -9.78 3.04
C PRO A 84 6.86 -9.46 1.99
N THR A 85 8.03 -9.04 2.45
CA THR A 85 9.12 -8.51 1.61
C THR A 85 9.59 -9.48 0.52
N LEU A 86 9.44 -10.79 0.70
CA LEU A 86 9.83 -11.81 -0.30
C LEU A 86 9.05 -11.72 -1.61
N ALA A 87 7.84 -11.17 -1.61
CA ALA A 87 6.99 -11.09 -2.80
C ALA A 87 7.03 -9.73 -3.50
N TRP A 88 7.76 -8.78 -2.93
CA TRP A 88 7.87 -7.41 -3.44
C TRP A 88 9.31 -7.11 -3.78
N GLU A 89 9.58 -6.78 -5.02
CA GLU A 89 10.87 -6.29 -5.46
C GLU A 89 10.81 -4.77 -5.54
N MET A 90 11.56 -4.10 -4.68
CA MET A 90 11.58 -2.65 -4.55
C MET A 90 13.01 -2.14 -4.66
N GLU A 91 13.18 -1.03 -5.37
CA GLU A 91 14.45 -0.31 -5.46
C GLU A 91 14.29 1.15 -5.04
N ARG A 92 15.32 1.73 -4.43
CA ARG A 92 15.38 3.16 -4.15
C ARG A 92 16.05 3.85 -5.32
N VAL A 93 15.42 4.93 -5.81
CA VAL A 93 15.94 5.75 -6.92
C VAL A 93 15.88 7.22 -6.53
N VAL A 94 16.73 8.04 -7.11
CA VAL A 94 16.68 9.51 -6.95
C VAL A 94 16.21 10.11 -8.27
N VAL A 95 15.09 10.84 -8.24
CA VAL A 95 14.51 11.54 -9.38
C VAL A 95 14.32 13.00 -9.00
N ASP A 96 14.96 13.90 -9.75
CA ASP A 96 14.91 15.35 -9.50
C ASP A 96 15.30 15.75 -8.05
N GLY A 97 16.26 15.01 -7.47
CA GLY A 97 16.73 15.24 -6.10
C GLY A 97 15.84 14.65 -5.01
N GLU A 98 14.78 13.94 -5.36
CA GLU A 98 13.83 13.30 -4.46
C GLU A 98 14.03 11.79 -4.42
N GLU A 99 14.21 11.21 -3.23
CA GLU A 99 14.27 9.76 -3.07
C GLU A 99 12.88 9.15 -3.27
N ARG A 100 12.78 8.16 -4.16
CA ARG A 100 11.54 7.44 -4.47
C ARG A 100 11.76 5.93 -4.39
N VAL A 101 10.68 5.21 -4.18
CA VAL A 101 10.66 3.74 -4.21
C VAL A 101 9.95 3.29 -5.48
N ARG A 102 10.67 2.56 -6.35
CA ARG A 102 10.08 1.83 -7.47
C ARG A 102 9.76 0.41 -7.07
N VAL A 103 8.59 -0.04 -7.48
CA VAL A 103 8.11 -1.39 -7.21
C VAL A 103 8.06 -2.16 -8.52
N GLN A 104 8.93 -3.17 -8.65
CA GLN A 104 9.07 -4.00 -9.84
C GLN A 104 8.06 -5.16 -9.85
N GLN A 105 7.95 -5.90 -8.74
CA GLN A 105 6.97 -6.97 -8.58
C GLN A 105 5.76 -6.48 -7.78
N ARG A 106 4.57 -6.69 -8.31
CA ARG A 106 3.29 -6.12 -7.85
C ARG A 106 2.19 -7.18 -7.84
N PRO A 107 2.30 -8.19 -7.00
CA PRO A 107 1.46 -9.40 -7.10
C PRO A 107 -0.05 -9.13 -7.03
N LEU A 108 -0.49 -8.08 -6.31
CA LEU A 108 -1.91 -7.70 -6.30
C LEU A 108 -2.34 -7.03 -7.61
N ALA A 109 -1.55 -6.08 -8.11
CA ALA A 109 -1.88 -5.34 -9.34
C ALA A 109 -1.88 -6.26 -10.56
N GLU A 110 -0.98 -7.25 -10.63
CA GLU A 110 -0.92 -8.25 -11.68
C GLU A 110 -2.26 -9.02 -11.79
N GLU A 111 -2.85 -9.41 -10.67
CA GLU A 111 -4.14 -10.09 -10.66
C GLU A 111 -5.28 -9.17 -11.13
N TRP A 112 -5.31 -7.90 -10.71
CA TRP A 112 -6.35 -6.95 -11.14
C TRP A 112 -6.23 -6.56 -12.61
N LEU A 113 -5.02 -6.47 -13.14
CA LEU A 113 -4.78 -6.29 -14.58
C LEU A 113 -5.28 -7.51 -15.37
N ALA A 114 -5.01 -8.72 -14.89
CA ALA A 114 -5.49 -9.96 -15.51
C ALA A 114 -7.01 -10.09 -15.49
N LEU A 115 -7.69 -9.52 -14.48
CA LEU A 115 -9.16 -9.46 -14.42
C LEU A 115 -9.77 -8.38 -15.34
N GLY A 116 -8.95 -7.51 -15.96
CA GLY A 116 -9.42 -6.46 -16.87
C GLY A 116 -10.11 -5.28 -16.20
N GLU A 117 -10.03 -5.14 -14.88
CA GLU A 117 -10.67 -4.05 -14.11
C GLU A 117 -9.65 -3.29 -13.23
N PRO A 118 -8.59 -2.69 -13.83
CA PRO A 118 -7.54 -2.01 -13.08
C PRO A 118 -8.05 -0.85 -12.22
N GLY A 119 -9.13 -0.18 -12.64
CA GLY A 119 -9.72 0.94 -11.90
C GLY A 119 -10.24 0.56 -10.50
N LYS A 120 -10.74 -0.67 -10.31
CA LYS A 120 -11.12 -1.18 -8.98
C LYS A 120 -9.88 -1.45 -8.13
N GLY A 121 -8.85 -2.09 -8.71
CA GLY A 121 -7.57 -2.29 -8.04
C GLY A 121 -6.90 -0.97 -7.63
N ARG A 122 -7.04 0.08 -8.45
CA ARG A 122 -6.49 1.41 -8.17
C ARG A 122 -7.04 2.03 -6.89
N LEU A 123 -8.29 1.74 -6.53
CA LEU A 123 -8.87 2.19 -5.26
C LEU A 123 -8.17 1.57 -4.05
N TYR A 124 -7.68 0.33 -4.17
CA TYR A 124 -6.91 -0.30 -3.09
C TYR A 124 -5.59 0.44 -2.82
N CYS A 125 -4.95 1.03 -3.84
CA CYS A 125 -3.68 1.73 -3.67
C CYS A 125 -3.75 2.93 -2.70
N PHE A 126 -4.94 3.43 -2.38
CA PHE A 126 -5.11 4.44 -1.35
C PHE A 126 -4.76 3.95 0.06
N VAL A 127 -4.61 2.63 0.24
CA VAL A 127 -4.14 2.04 1.50
C VAL A 127 -2.79 2.60 1.94
N ASP A 128 -1.88 2.87 1.01
CA ASP A 128 -0.54 3.39 1.33
C ASP A 128 -0.61 4.81 1.92
N GLN A 129 -1.46 5.66 1.33
CA GLN A 129 -1.72 6.99 1.86
C GLN A 129 -2.38 6.91 3.24
N ALA A 130 -3.37 6.04 3.41
CA ALA A 130 -4.07 5.87 4.67
C ALA A 130 -3.16 5.28 5.77
N LYS A 131 -2.23 4.38 5.43
CA LYS A 131 -1.19 3.89 6.35
C LYS A 131 -0.35 5.03 6.90
N MET A 132 0.09 5.94 6.05
CA MET A 132 0.88 7.08 6.50
C MET A 132 0.05 8.02 7.37
N GLN A 133 -1.22 8.26 7.05
CA GLN A 133 -2.13 9.04 7.91
C GLN A 133 -2.29 8.43 9.31
N GLY A 134 -2.41 7.11 9.39
CA GLY A 134 -2.48 6.40 10.67
C GLY A 134 -1.16 6.39 11.45
N PHE A 135 -0.02 6.41 10.76
CA PHE A 135 1.32 6.40 11.36
C PHE A 135 1.77 7.80 11.79
N ASN A 136 1.78 8.74 10.86
CA ASN A 136 2.10 10.15 11.11
C ASN A 136 1.45 11.05 10.05
N PRO A 137 0.40 11.82 10.42
CA PRO A 137 -0.32 12.69 9.48
C PRO A 137 0.47 13.92 9.01
N ASP A 138 1.69 14.14 9.51
CA ASP A 138 2.57 15.19 9.00
C ASP A 138 3.28 14.79 7.71
N TYR A 139 3.11 13.53 7.27
CA TYR A 139 3.64 12.99 6.02
C TYR A 139 2.53 12.41 5.16
N GLU A 140 2.76 12.39 3.85
CA GLU A 140 1.88 11.76 2.87
C GLU A 140 2.65 10.77 1.99
N TYR A 141 2.01 9.65 1.65
CA TYR A 141 2.46 8.74 0.60
C TYR A 141 1.83 9.17 -0.73
N VAL A 142 2.66 9.40 -1.75
CA VAL A 142 2.20 9.81 -3.08
C VAL A 142 2.65 8.79 -4.11
N HIS A 143 1.72 8.24 -4.88
CA HIS A 143 2.04 7.49 -6.09
C HIS A 143 2.36 8.48 -7.21
N THR A 144 3.60 8.54 -7.63
CA THR A 144 4.04 9.35 -8.79
C THR A 144 3.82 8.62 -10.10
N ARG A 145 3.76 7.26 -10.05
CA ARG A 145 3.39 6.36 -11.15
C ARG A 145 2.66 5.15 -10.61
N ASN A 146 1.71 4.62 -11.40
CA ASN A 146 0.97 3.42 -11.02
C ASN A 146 0.60 2.59 -12.26
N VAL A 147 0.94 1.30 -12.25
CA VAL A 147 0.64 0.40 -13.38
C VAL A 147 -0.86 0.24 -13.63
N LEU A 148 -1.69 0.46 -12.62
CA LEU A 148 -3.15 0.42 -12.77
C LEU A 148 -3.71 1.69 -13.42
N ASP A 149 -2.89 2.74 -13.54
CA ASP A 149 -3.15 3.94 -14.32
C ASP A 149 -2.52 3.87 -15.73
N GLY A 150 -1.86 2.75 -16.07
CA GLY A 150 -1.20 2.52 -17.36
C GLY A 150 0.29 2.85 -17.38
N ASP A 151 0.90 3.21 -16.27
CA ASP A 151 2.34 3.44 -16.18
C ASP A 151 3.13 2.11 -16.27
N PRO A 152 4.42 2.13 -16.70
CA PRO A 152 5.23 0.93 -16.82
C PRO A 152 5.64 0.30 -15.49
N TYR A 153 5.61 1.06 -14.39
CA TYR A 153 5.94 0.61 -13.03
C TYR A 153 5.16 1.43 -12.00
N CYS A 154 5.14 0.96 -10.76
CA CYS A 154 4.69 1.79 -9.64
C CYS A 154 5.88 2.53 -9.04
N GLU A 155 5.68 3.80 -8.69
CA GLU A 155 6.67 4.64 -8.01
C GLU A 155 5.98 5.45 -6.92
N LEU A 156 6.58 5.43 -5.74
CA LEU A 156 6.04 6.08 -4.55
C LEU A 156 7.08 7.01 -3.94
N VAL A 157 6.60 8.06 -3.32
CA VAL A 157 7.42 8.99 -2.53
C VAL A 157 6.69 9.33 -1.23
N VAL A 158 7.47 9.54 -0.16
CA VAL A 158 6.96 10.10 1.10
C VAL A 158 7.38 11.56 1.17
N ARG A 159 6.43 12.44 1.42
CA ARG A 159 6.66 13.87 1.51
C ARG A 159 6.07 14.44 2.80
N PRO A 160 6.67 15.47 3.40
CA PRO A 160 5.99 16.27 4.41
C PRO A 160 4.72 16.92 3.81
N VAL A 161 3.64 16.87 4.57
CA VAL A 161 2.39 17.54 4.19
C VAL A 161 2.62 19.05 4.22
N LYS A 162 2.40 19.74 3.10
CA LYS A 162 2.46 21.21 3.03
C LYS A 162 1.26 21.79 3.77
N ARG A 163 1.41 22.17 5.02
CA ARG A 163 0.38 22.92 5.75
C ARG A 163 0.28 24.31 5.11
N LYS A 164 -0.90 24.68 4.62
CA LYS A 164 -1.17 26.09 4.27
C LYS A 164 -1.02 26.90 5.55
N VAL A 165 -0.03 27.78 5.61
CA VAL A 165 0.02 28.83 6.63
C VAL A 165 -1.23 29.67 6.44
N PRO A 166 -2.11 29.83 7.46
CA PRO A 166 -3.23 30.75 7.33
C PRO A 166 -2.63 32.14 7.04
N GLU A 167 -3.07 32.77 5.92
CA GLU A 167 -2.77 34.17 5.68
C GLU A 167 -3.23 34.93 6.92
N SER A 168 -2.25 35.49 7.66
CA SER A 168 -2.54 36.39 8.77
C SER A 168 -3.34 37.55 8.19
N ALA A 169 -4.62 37.65 8.56
CA ALA A 169 -5.45 38.80 8.29
C ALA A 169 -4.75 40.03 8.88
N SER A 170 -4.26 40.89 8.01
CA SER A 170 -3.79 42.24 8.32
C SER A 170 -4.96 43.20 8.43
#